data_2778720fd843173352542a99f2bdd871
#
_entry.id   2778720fd843173352542a99f2bdd871
#
_cell.length_a   1.000
_cell.length_b   1.000
_cell.length_c   1.000
_cell.angle_alpha   90.00
_cell.angle_beta   90.00
_cell.angle_gamma   90.00
#
_symmetry.space_group_name_H-M   'P 1'
#
loop_
_entity.id
_entity.type
_entity.pdbx_description
1 polymer ?
#
loop_
_entity_poly.entity_id
_entity_poly.type
_entity_poly.pdbx_seq_one_letter_code
_entity_poly.pdbx_strand_id
1 'polypeptide(L)'
;MRRLLFLLPLLFLLALPAWPPLLQGVVRWGLEGAGFSGKVEGVRGYLLLGLRLRGVDLRGEGLSLKAEEVEVAYDLLGLLRRELPLRVRVRKGLIRPTWEALIPEKPGPPPPIRTLFRSLVLEEVAVELPKGERLFLPPLRLTLEGQNPYRFLARLPGGTLEGEAQPLAEDLSAWRVAFRGGVGALSFFYPGLLGGALSGEVEVGPKGVLGRARVEGGAVELVGFRLSGVGGEVRL
;
A
#
# COMPACT_ATOMS: atom_id res chain seq x y z
N MET A 1 -31.17 -7.72 -40.31
CA MET A 1 -30.29 -6.55 -40.38
C MET A 1 -30.63 -5.43 -39.37
N ARG A 2 -31.89 -5.04 -39.15
CA ARG A 2 -32.24 -3.96 -38.19
C ARG A 2 -31.79 -4.18 -36.74
N ARG A 3 -31.74 -5.42 -36.24
CA ARG A 3 -31.29 -5.71 -34.84
C ARG A 3 -29.80 -5.50 -34.62
N LEU A 4 -28.96 -5.62 -35.64
CA LEU A 4 -27.52 -5.36 -35.57
C LEU A 4 -27.20 -3.87 -35.44
N LEU A 5 -28.04 -2.99 -35.96
CA LEU A 5 -27.86 -1.54 -35.89
C LEU A 5 -28.04 -0.99 -34.46
N PHE A 6 -28.84 -1.65 -33.60
CA PHE A 6 -29.01 -1.28 -32.19
C PHE A 6 -27.89 -1.83 -31.30
N LEU A 7 -27.19 -2.90 -31.72
CA LEU A 7 -26.06 -3.45 -30.99
C LEU A 7 -24.80 -2.60 -31.11
N LEU A 8 -24.62 -1.90 -32.24
CA LEU A 8 -23.45 -1.05 -32.48
C LEU A 8 -23.31 0.10 -31.46
N PRO A 9 -24.31 0.95 -31.20
CA PRO A 9 -24.20 2.00 -30.18
C PRO A 9 -24.07 1.42 -28.76
N LEU A 10 -24.68 0.27 -28.47
CA LEU A 10 -24.51 -0.40 -27.18
C LEU A 10 -23.08 -0.93 -26.99
N LEU A 11 -22.48 -1.55 -28.02
CA LEU A 11 -21.09 -1.98 -28.01
C LEU A 11 -20.14 -0.79 -27.91
N PHE A 12 -20.44 0.32 -28.59
CA PHE A 12 -19.67 1.54 -28.49
C PHE A 12 -19.72 2.12 -27.06
N LEU A 13 -20.91 2.19 -26.47
CA LEU A 13 -21.08 2.62 -25.06
C LEU A 13 -20.34 1.72 -24.07
N LEU A 14 -20.32 0.41 -24.30
CA LEU A 14 -19.58 -0.55 -23.49
C LEU A 14 -18.05 -0.45 -23.68
N ALA A 15 -17.60 -0.06 -24.87
CA ALA A 15 -16.17 0.11 -25.19
C ALA A 15 -15.61 1.46 -24.73
N LEU A 16 -16.44 2.49 -24.60
CA LEU A 16 -16.04 3.83 -24.19
C LEU A 16 -15.19 3.87 -22.90
N PRO A 17 -15.54 3.13 -21.83
CA PRO A 17 -14.74 3.08 -20.60
C PRO A 17 -13.35 2.44 -20.74
N ALA A 18 -13.05 1.80 -21.88
CA ALA A 18 -11.74 1.23 -22.20
C ALA A 18 -10.96 2.05 -23.23
N TRP A 19 -11.52 3.13 -23.76
CA TRP A 19 -10.90 3.94 -24.81
C TRP A 19 -9.67 4.70 -24.28
N PRO A 20 -8.44 4.47 -24.83
CA PRO A 20 -7.22 4.98 -24.25
C PRO A 20 -7.15 6.49 -24.06
N PRO A 21 -7.61 7.36 -25.00
CA PRO A 21 -7.62 8.80 -24.78
C PRO A 21 -8.53 9.24 -23.63
N LEU A 22 -9.67 8.59 -23.46
CA LEU A 22 -10.58 8.85 -22.34
C LEU A 22 -9.90 8.46 -21.01
N LEU A 23 -9.30 7.27 -20.96
CA LEU A 23 -8.61 6.77 -19.77
C LEU A 23 -7.47 7.70 -19.38
N GLN A 24 -6.66 8.16 -20.33
CA GLN A 24 -5.58 9.13 -20.07
C GLN A 24 -6.12 10.45 -19.52
N GLY A 25 -7.20 10.97 -20.10
CA GLY A 25 -7.86 12.20 -19.64
C GLY A 25 -8.37 12.08 -18.21
N VAL A 26 -9.08 10.98 -17.90
CA VAL A 26 -9.63 10.72 -16.56
C VAL A 26 -8.52 10.54 -15.53
N VAL A 27 -7.47 9.76 -15.87
CA VAL A 27 -6.33 9.56 -14.97
C VAL A 27 -5.63 10.88 -14.69
N ARG A 28 -5.35 11.67 -15.72
CA ARG A 28 -4.71 12.98 -15.56
C ARG A 28 -5.55 13.91 -14.67
N TRP A 29 -6.83 14.03 -14.96
CA TRP A 29 -7.74 14.84 -14.14
C TRP A 29 -7.82 14.36 -12.70
N GLY A 30 -7.89 13.04 -12.47
CA GLY A 30 -7.91 12.46 -11.13
C GLY A 30 -6.62 12.71 -10.36
N LEU A 31 -5.45 12.59 -11.02
CA LEU A 31 -4.14 12.87 -10.42
C LEU A 31 -3.99 14.35 -10.06
N GLU A 32 -4.35 15.25 -10.98
CA GLU A 32 -4.32 16.70 -10.74
C GLU A 32 -5.27 17.09 -9.59
N GLY A 33 -6.48 16.50 -9.55
CA GLY A 33 -7.45 16.70 -8.47
C GLY A 33 -6.98 16.16 -7.10
N ALA A 34 -6.10 15.17 -7.11
CA ALA A 34 -5.46 14.62 -5.91
C ALA A 34 -4.15 15.35 -5.53
N GLY A 35 -3.81 16.45 -6.20
CA GLY A 35 -2.59 17.23 -5.93
C GLY A 35 -1.31 16.62 -6.50
N PHE A 36 -1.42 15.65 -7.41
CA PHE A 36 -0.27 15.08 -8.10
C PHE A 36 -0.05 15.75 -9.46
N SER A 37 1.18 16.08 -9.73
CA SER A 37 1.68 16.50 -11.04
C SER A 37 2.62 15.43 -11.60
N GLY A 38 2.74 15.33 -12.92
CA GLY A 38 3.70 14.42 -13.50
C GLY A 38 3.21 13.76 -14.78
N LYS A 39 3.82 12.61 -15.11
CA LYS A 39 3.64 11.94 -16.39
C LYS A 39 3.27 10.47 -16.17
N VAL A 40 2.32 10.00 -16.99
CA VAL A 40 2.01 8.58 -17.17
C VAL A 40 2.11 8.30 -18.67
N GLU A 41 3.03 7.41 -19.06
CA GLU A 41 3.31 7.14 -20.48
C GLU A 41 2.20 6.34 -21.15
N GLY A 42 1.55 5.46 -20.40
CA GLY A 42 0.47 4.63 -20.94
C GLY A 42 -0.56 4.25 -19.89
N VAL A 43 -1.82 4.26 -20.32
CA VAL A 43 -2.96 3.82 -19.51
C VAL A 43 -3.68 2.74 -20.26
N ARG A 44 -3.96 1.62 -19.61
CA ARG A 44 -4.75 0.50 -20.11
C ARG A 44 -5.72 0.02 -19.04
N GLY A 45 -6.79 -0.63 -19.46
CA GLY A 45 -7.76 -1.19 -18.53
C GLY A 45 -9.18 -0.80 -18.85
N TYR A 46 -10.03 -0.91 -17.85
CA TYR A 46 -11.44 -0.57 -17.96
C TYR A 46 -11.84 0.33 -16.78
N LEU A 47 -12.33 1.52 -17.08
CA LEU A 47 -12.58 2.59 -16.09
C LEU A 47 -13.45 2.14 -14.92
N LEU A 48 -14.32 1.16 -15.10
CA LEU A 48 -15.23 0.69 -14.06
C LEU A 48 -14.64 -0.44 -13.19
N LEU A 49 -13.52 -1.06 -13.60
CA LEU A 49 -12.94 -2.23 -12.91
C LEU A 49 -11.53 -1.98 -12.40
N GLY A 50 -10.74 -1.24 -13.17
CA GLY A 50 -9.36 -0.96 -12.80
C GLY A 50 -8.48 -0.56 -13.97
N LEU A 51 -7.37 0.04 -13.64
CA LEU A 51 -6.44 0.65 -14.58
C LEU A 51 -5.03 0.11 -14.34
N ARG A 52 -4.28 -0.03 -15.43
CA ARG A 52 -2.86 -0.30 -15.44
C ARG A 52 -2.14 0.89 -16.05
N LEU A 53 -1.30 1.51 -15.26
CA LEU A 53 -0.51 2.67 -15.62
C LEU A 53 0.93 2.21 -15.89
N ARG A 54 1.55 2.71 -16.95
CA ARG A 54 2.94 2.42 -17.30
C ARG A 54 3.75 3.70 -17.37
N GLY A 55 5.03 3.62 -17.00
CA GLY A 55 5.94 4.76 -17.01
C GLY A 55 5.43 5.89 -16.14
N VAL A 56 5.17 5.59 -14.87
CA VAL A 56 4.61 6.52 -13.89
C VAL A 56 5.72 7.36 -13.28
N ASP A 57 5.64 8.68 -13.40
CA ASP A 57 6.50 9.66 -12.69
C ASP A 57 5.59 10.76 -12.13
N LEU A 58 5.22 10.62 -10.87
CA LEU A 58 4.28 11.51 -10.17
C LEU A 58 4.97 12.23 -9.03
N ARG A 59 4.58 13.47 -8.81
CA ARG A 59 5.05 14.33 -7.72
C ARG A 59 3.86 15.02 -7.07
N GLY A 60 3.73 14.86 -5.77
CA GLY A 60 2.76 15.56 -4.92
C GLY A 60 3.47 16.28 -3.78
N GLU A 61 2.73 16.99 -2.95
CA GLU A 61 3.29 17.79 -1.85
C GLU A 61 4.10 16.97 -0.82
N GLY A 62 3.75 15.72 -0.62
CA GLY A 62 4.43 14.88 0.38
C GLY A 62 5.10 13.64 -0.17
N LEU A 63 4.92 13.37 -1.46
CA LEU A 63 5.30 12.10 -2.04
C LEU A 63 5.69 12.24 -3.51
N SER A 64 6.80 11.64 -3.92
CA SER A 64 7.02 11.34 -5.32
C SER A 64 7.08 9.84 -5.55
N LEU A 65 6.51 9.42 -6.67
CA LEU A 65 6.44 8.02 -7.08
C LEU A 65 6.95 7.89 -8.51
N LYS A 66 8.00 7.10 -8.70
CA LYS A 66 8.40 6.60 -10.02
C LYS A 66 8.17 5.10 -10.04
N ALA A 67 7.51 4.59 -11.08
CA ALA A 67 7.28 3.16 -11.23
C ALA A 67 7.19 2.77 -12.71
N GLU A 68 7.67 1.56 -13.03
CA GLU A 68 7.48 1.01 -14.36
C GLU A 68 6.02 0.67 -14.61
N GLU A 69 5.36 0.11 -13.60
CA GLU A 69 3.96 -0.26 -13.70
C GLU A 69 3.23 -0.09 -12.37
N VAL A 70 2.03 0.48 -12.42
CA VAL A 70 1.10 0.59 -11.30
C VAL A 70 -0.25 0.06 -11.76
N GLU A 71 -0.76 -0.98 -11.10
CA GLU A 71 -2.11 -1.48 -11.31
C GLU A 71 -3.00 -1.01 -10.16
N VAL A 72 -4.14 -0.45 -10.50
CA VAL A 72 -5.15 -0.01 -9.53
C VAL A 72 -6.48 -0.65 -9.91
N ALA A 73 -6.98 -1.52 -9.07
CA ALA A 73 -8.34 -2.03 -9.18
C ALA A 73 -9.19 -1.47 -8.03
N TYR A 74 -10.41 -1.15 -8.31
CA TYR A 74 -11.33 -0.55 -7.34
C TYR A 74 -12.73 -1.13 -7.49
N ASP A 75 -13.51 -1.04 -6.40
CA ASP A 75 -14.90 -1.42 -6.38
C ASP A 75 -15.77 -0.16 -6.23
N LEU A 76 -16.42 0.22 -7.34
CA LEU A 76 -17.28 1.40 -7.36
C LEU A 76 -18.57 1.23 -6.54
N LEU A 77 -18.99 -0.01 -6.24
CA LEU A 77 -20.15 -0.23 -5.36
C LEU A 77 -19.88 0.26 -3.94
N GLY A 78 -18.62 0.31 -3.52
CA GLY A 78 -18.22 0.91 -2.24
C GLY A 78 -18.59 2.38 -2.12
N LEU A 79 -18.71 3.12 -3.22
CA LEU A 79 -19.11 4.53 -3.22
C LEU A 79 -20.51 4.75 -2.62
N LEU A 80 -21.39 3.76 -2.71
CA LEU A 80 -22.69 3.79 -2.04
C LEU A 80 -22.57 3.90 -0.51
N ARG A 81 -21.42 3.46 0.03
CA ARG A 81 -21.06 3.54 1.45
C ARG A 81 -20.05 4.64 1.74
N ARG A 82 -19.79 5.55 0.77
CA ARG A 82 -18.72 6.56 0.83
C ARG A 82 -17.32 5.96 1.05
N GLU A 83 -17.10 4.76 0.58
CA GLU A 83 -15.83 4.06 0.63
C GLU A 83 -15.39 3.68 -0.77
N LEU A 84 -14.12 3.80 -1.06
CA LEU A 84 -13.51 3.33 -2.31
C LEU A 84 -12.45 2.27 -1.98
N PRO A 85 -12.84 0.98 -2.01
CA PRO A 85 -11.88 -0.10 -1.80
C PRO A 85 -10.89 -0.16 -2.96
N LEU A 86 -9.61 -0.06 -2.65
CA LEU A 86 -8.53 -0.12 -3.63
C LEU A 86 -7.70 -1.38 -3.47
N ARG A 87 -7.30 -1.95 -4.62
CA ARG A 87 -6.24 -2.95 -4.72
C ARG A 87 -5.15 -2.35 -5.59
N VAL A 88 -3.97 -2.20 -5.03
CA VAL A 88 -2.84 -1.56 -5.70
C VAL A 88 -1.70 -2.53 -5.83
N ARG A 89 -1.09 -2.59 -7.01
CA ARG A 89 0.17 -3.28 -7.25
C ARG A 89 1.15 -2.30 -7.86
N VAL A 90 2.34 -2.23 -7.29
CA VAL A 90 3.45 -1.41 -7.79
C VAL A 90 4.60 -2.34 -8.16
N ARG A 91 5.13 -2.18 -9.35
CA ARG A 91 6.28 -2.94 -9.85
C ARG A 91 7.42 -2.00 -10.25
N LYS A 92 8.62 -2.35 -9.83
CA LYS A 92 9.84 -1.59 -10.09
C LYS A 92 9.65 -0.11 -9.76
N GLY A 93 9.35 0.15 -8.50
CA GLY A 93 8.99 1.46 -7.99
C GLY A 93 10.09 2.12 -7.17
N LEU A 94 10.12 3.44 -7.21
CA LEU A 94 10.88 4.28 -6.31
C LEU A 94 9.93 5.29 -5.67
N ILE A 95 9.79 5.18 -4.36
CA ILE A 95 8.95 6.05 -3.54
C ILE A 95 9.89 7.01 -2.80
N ARG A 96 9.62 8.30 -2.88
CA ARG A 96 10.33 9.35 -2.15
C ARG A 96 9.33 10.13 -1.32
N PRO A 97 9.13 9.77 -0.05
CA PRO A 97 8.33 10.57 0.87
C PRO A 97 9.12 11.81 1.31
N THR A 98 8.42 12.91 1.56
CA THR A 98 9.00 14.03 2.31
C THR A 98 8.80 13.80 3.81
N TRP A 99 9.51 14.57 4.65
CA TRP A 99 9.32 14.48 6.11
C TRP A 99 7.90 14.86 6.52
N GLU A 100 7.30 15.84 5.86
CA GLU A 100 5.93 16.30 6.13
C GLU A 100 4.89 15.21 5.86
N ALA A 101 5.12 14.36 4.84
CA ALA A 101 4.24 13.24 4.55
C ALA A 101 4.36 12.09 5.54
N LEU A 102 5.57 11.90 6.10
CA LEU A 102 5.82 10.86 7.10
C LEU A 102 5.29 11.26 8.48
N ILE A 103 5.26 12.55 8.77
CA ILE A 103 4.85 13.10 10.07
C ILE A 103 3.92 14.30 9.82
N PRO A 104 2.65 14.06 9.45
CA PRO A 104 1.72 15.15 9.24
C PRO A 104 1.47 15.91 10.54
N GLU A 105 1.74 17.22 10.54
CA GLU A 105 1.61 18.07 11.73
C GLU A 105 0.15 18.31 12.14
N LYS A 106 -0.79 18.27 11.21
CA LYS A 106 -2.21 18.49 11.48
C LYS A 106 -3.09 17.57 10.64
N PRO A 107 -4.05 16.88 11.25
CA PRO A 107 -5.06 16.15 10.50
C PRO A 107 -5.90 17.13 9.68
N GLY A 108 -6.02 16.88 8.38
CA GLY A 108 -6.93 17.60 7.50
C GLY A 108 -8.38 17.21 7.76
N PRO A 109 -9.36 17.93 7.20
CA PRO A 109 -10.75 17.51 7.25
C PRO A 109 -10.90 16.14 6.59
N PRO A 110 -11.75 15.24 7.14
CA PRO A 110 -11.93 13.90 6.59
C PRO A 110 -12.40 14.00 5.13
N PRO A 111 -11.79 13.23 4.21
CA PRO A 111 -12.19 13.24 2.82
C PRO A 111 -13.64 12.79 2.67
N PRO A 112 -14.41 13.34 1.72
CA PRO A 112 -15.82 13.00 1.51
C PRO A 112 -16.02 11.52 1.12
N ILE A 113 -14.98 10.89 0.59
CA ILE A 113 -14.91 9.45 0.24
C ILE A 113 -13.69 8.87 0.91
N ARG A 114 -13.88 7.85 1.74
CA ARG A 114 -12.78 7.14 2.40
C ARG A 114 -12.14 6.18 1.42
N THR A 115 -10.86 6.36 1.16
CA THR A 115 -10.08 5.44 0.34
C THR A 115 -9.50 4.33 1.23
N LEU A 116 -9.87 3.08 0.96
CA LEU A 116 -9.43 1.92 1.72
C LEU A 116 -8.55 1.01 0.87
N PHE A 117 -7.31 0.82 1.27
CA PHE A 117 -6.45 -0.19 0.64
C PHE A 117 -6.87 -1.58 1.09
N ARG A 118 -7.48 -2.36 0.21
CA ARG A 118 -7.83 -3.77 0.44
C ARG A 118 -6.70 -4.73 0.13
N SER A 119 -5.84 -4.35 -0.79
CA SER A 119 -4.64 -5.11 -1.12
C SER A 119 -3.56 -4.17 -1.63
N LEU A 120 -2.35 -4.35 -1.12
CA LEU A 120 -1.15 -3.69 -1.60
C LEU A 120 -0.12 -4.76 -1.95
N VAL A 121 0.36 -4.75 -3.19
CA VAL A 121 1.43 -5.63 -3.65
C VAL A 121 2.59 -4.77 -4.11
N LEU A 122 3.75 -4.94 -3.49
CA LEU A 122 4.99 -4.26 -3.85
C LEU A 122 5.98 -5.29 -4.39
N GLU A 123 6.47 -5.06 -5.61
CA GLU A 123 7.45 -5.92 -6.28
C GLU A 123 8.60 -5.05 -6.78
N GLU A 124 9.81 -5.28 -6.32
CA GLU A 124 11.00 -4.52 -6.68
C GLU A 124 10.85 -3.00 -6.40
N VAL A 125 10.35 -2.67 -5.22
CA VAL A 125 10.13 -1.28 -4.81
C VAL A 125 11.22 -0.83 -3.84
N ALA A 126 11.73 0.37 -4.03
CA ALA A 126 12.63 1.03 -3.10
C ALA A 126 11.98 2.30 -2.52
N VAL A 127 12.35 2.63 -1.31
CA VAL A 127 12.02 3.90 -0.66
C VAL A 127 13.32 4.69 -0.50
N GLU A 128 13.37 5.90 -1.01
CA GLU A 128 14.48 6.82 -0.82
C GLU A 128 14.07 7.84 0.23
N LEU A 129 14.69 7.73 1.40
CA LEU A 129 14.43 8.63 2.52
C LEU A 129 14.95 10.05 2.24
N PRO A 130 14.41 11.08 2.90
CA PRO A 130 14.82 12.48 2.65
C PRO A 130 16.31 12.77 2.84
N LYS A 131 17.03 11.93 3.59
CA LYS A 131 18.51 12.01 3.73
C LYS A 131 19.29 11.36 2.57
N GLY A 132 18.59 10.84 1.55
CA GLY A 132 19.20 10.17 0.41
C GLY A 132 19.47 8.67 0.61
N GLU A 133 19.22 8.14 1.78
CA GLU A 133 19.30 6.70 2.05
C GLU A 133 18.24 5.96 1.25
N ARG A 134 18.64 4.88 0.57
CA ARG A 134 17.73 4.06 -0.22
C ARG A 134 17.54 2.72 0.44
N LEU A 135 16.29 2.45 0.83
CA LEU A 135 15.84 1.19 1.40
C LEU A 135 15.09 0.39 0.34
N PHE A 136 15.63 -0.76 -0.06
CA PHE A 136 14.90 -1.71 -0.89
C PHE A 136 13.88 -2.43 -0.03
N LEU A 137 12.63 -2.42 -0.47
CA LEU A 137 11.58 -3.16 0.23
C LEU A 137 11.57 -4.62 -0.26
N PRO A 138 11.35 -5.59 0.63
CA PRO A 138 11.10 -6.96 0.22
C PRO A 138 9.81 -7.02 -0.60
N PRO A 139 9.66 -8.00 -1.49
CA PRO A 139 8.37 -8.29 -2.09
C PRO A 139 7.32 -8.44 -0.99
N LEU A 140 6.34 -7.56 -1.00
CA LEU A 140 5.29 -7.48 0.03
C LEU A 140 3.92 -7.66 -0.61
N ARG A 141 3.12 -8.57 -0.03
CA ARG A 141 1.69 -8.64 -0.32
C ARG A 141 0.92 -8.44 0.98
N LEU A 142 0.28 -7.30 1.09
CA LEU A 142 -0.61 -6.94 2.19
C LEU A 142 -2.07 -7.09 1.73
N THR A 143 -2.88 -7.78 2.52
CA THR A 143 -4.34 -7.84 2.35
C THR A 143 -5.00 -7.31 3.61
N LEU A 144 -6.07 -6.56 3.44
CA LEU A 144 -6.88 -5.98 4.51
C LEU A 144 -8.33 -6.42 4.33
N GLU A 145 -8.90 -7.02 5.37
CA GLU A 145 -10.28 -7.52 5.40
C GLU A 145 -11.05 -6.93 6.58
N GLY A 146 -12.37 -6.95 6.49
CA GLY A 146 -13.24 -6.45 7.56
C GLY A 146 -13.40 -4.93 7.56
N GLN A 147 -14.01 -4.45 8.63
CA GLN A 147 -14.23 -3.04 8.93
C GLN A 147 -14.21 -2.88 10.44
N ASN A 148 -13.26 -2.17 10.99
CA ASN A 148 -13.13 -1.79 12.39
C ASN A 148 -13.38 -2.94 13.42
N PRO A 149 -12.37 -3.76 13.76
CA PRO A 149 -10.99 -3.66 13.27
C PRO A 149 -10.80 -4.27 11.87
N TYR A 150 -9.80 -3.79 11.16
CA TYR A 150 -9.35 -4.43 9.93
C TYR A 150 -8.41 -5.58 10.29
N ARG A 151 -8.65 -6.76 9.73
CA ARG A 151 -7.69 -7.86 9.80
C ARG A 151 -6.71 -7.72 8.66
N PHE A 152 -5.45 -7.83 8.94
CA PHE A 152 -4.42 -7.81 7.92
C PHE A 152 -3.61 -9.10 7.87
N LEU A 153 -3.16 -9.41 6.66
CA LEU A 153 -2.19 -10.46 6.39
C LEU A 153 -1.12 -9.88 5.48
N ALA A 154 0.10 -9.77 5.99
CA ALA A 154 1.27 -9.37 5.24
C ALA A 154 2.15 -10.59 4.95
N ARG A 155 2.40 -10.87 3.67
CA ARG A 155 3.29 -11.93 3.21
C ARG A 155 4.59 -11.32 2.74
N LEU A 156 5.67 -11.76 3.35
CA LEU A 156 7.05 -11.39 3.03
C LEU A 156 7.85 -12.65 2.64
N PRO A 157 9.02 -12.53 2.02
CA PRO A 157 9.82 -13.69 1.59
C PRO A 157 10.17 -14.65 2.71
N GLY A 158 10.40 -14.15 3.92
CA GLY A 158 10.80 -14.95 5.08
C GLY A 158 9.64 -15.40 5.98
N GLY A 159 8.39 -15.02 5.68
CA GLY A 159 7.27 -15.40 6.53
C GLY A 159 6.04 -14.51 6.39
N THR A 160 5.11 -14.70 7.31
CA THR A 160 3.86 -13.95 7.35
C THR A 160 3.74 -13.20 8.67
N LEU A 161 3.16 -11.99 8.58
CA LEU A 161 2.63 -11.25 9.72
C LEU A 161 1.13 -11.12 9.54
N GLU A 162 0.40 -11.41 10.59
CA GLU A 162 -1.06 -11.24 10.65
C GLU A 162 -1.46 -10.45 11.88
N GLY A 163 -2.62 -9.83 11.83
CA GLY A 163 -3.08 -9.08 12.98
C GLY A 163 -4.30 -8.23 12.70
N GLU A 164 -4.52 -7.29 13.58
CA GLU A 164 -5.64 -6.37 13.51
C GLU A 164 -5.14 -4.93 13.53
N ALA A 165 -5.75 -4.10 12.70
CA ALA A 165 -5.49 -2.68 12.64
C ALA A 165 -6.79 -1.92 12.89
N GLN A 166 -6.79 -1.08 13.92
CA GLN A 166 -7.93 -0.27 14.31
C GLN A 166 -7.60 1.20 14.10
N PRO A 167 -8.39 1.94 13.33
CA PRO A 167 -8.23 3.39 13.25
C PRO A 167 -8.56 4.02 14.60
N LEU A 168 -7.69 4.88 15.07
CA LEU A 168 -7.89 5.66 16.31
C LEU A 168 -8.48 7.03 16.03
N ALA A 169 -8.45 7.46 14.76
CA ALA A 169 -9.00 8.74 14.32
C ALA A 169 -9.91 8.52 13.10
N GLU A 170 -10.96 9.33 12.97
CA GLU A 170 -11.92 9.24 11.87
C GLU A 170 -11.31 9.56 10.51
N ASP A 171 -10.28 10.39 10.46
CA ASP A 171 -9.52 10.77 9.28
C ASP A 171 -8.46 9.73 8.87
N LEU A 172 -8.37 8.61 9.61
CA LEU A 172 -7.39 7.54 9.40
C LEU A 172 -5.93 7.98 9.61
N SER A 173 -5.69 9.10 10.30
CA SER A 173 -4.34 9.60 10.59
C SER A 173 -3.61 8.84 11.69
N ALA A 174 -4.35 8.09 12.51
CA ALA A 174 -3.78 7.29 13.59
C ALA A 174 -4.38 5.89 13.63
N TRP A 175 -3.52 4.90 13.91
CA TRP A 175 -3.87 3.49 13.90
C TRP A 175 -3.26 2.77 15.09
N ARG A 176 -4.01 1.87 15.69
CA ARG A 176 -3.49 0.84 16.58
C ARG A 176 -3.39 -0.46 15.81
N VAL A 177 -2.21 -1.06 15.81
CA VAL A 177 -1.90 -2.27 15.06
C VAL A 177 -1.38 -3.32 16.02
N ALA A 178 -2.16 -4.37 16.23
CA ALA A 178 -1.73 -5.58 16.93
C ALA A 178 -1.31 -6.62 15.89
N PHE A 179 -0.13 -7.20 16.05
CA PHE A 179 0.43 -8.13 15.07
C PHE A 179 1.08 -9.34 15.73
N ARG A 180 1.11 -10.43 14.97
CA ARG A 180 1.85 -11.65 15.31
C ARG A 180 2.34 -12.33 14.04
N GLY A 181 3.39 -13.13 14.15
CA GLY A 181 3.94 -13.89 13.03
C GLY A 181 5.26 -14.54 13.36
N GLY A 182 5.93 -15.03 12.33
CA GLY A 182 7.29 -15.56 12.47
C GLY A 182 8.34 -14.47 12.37
N VAL A 183 9.39 -14.56 13.16
CA VAL A 183 10.56 -13.66 13.08
C VAL A 183 11.19 -13.67 11.68
N GLY A 184 11.07 -14.79 10.95
CA GLY A 184 11.51 -14.89 9.56
C GLY A 184 10.93 -13.81 8.63
N ALA A 185 9.77 -13.24 8.94
CA ALA A 185 9.24 -12.10 8.20
C ALA A 185 10.17 -10.86 8.24
N LEU A 186 11.03 -10.75 9.26
CA LEU A 186 12.03 -9.69 9.40
C LEU A 186 13.39 -10.06 8.80
N SER A 187 13.58 -11.30 8.36
CA SER A 187 14.87 -11.81 7.86
C SER A 187 15.44 -11.01 6.68
N PHE A 188 14.58 -10.34 5.92
CA PHE A 188 15.03 -9.46 4.85
C PHE A 188 15.80 -8.24 5.38
N PHE A 189 15.38 -7.69 6.52
CA PHE A 189 16.04 -6.53 7.15
C PHE A 189 17.20 -6.98 8.03
N TYR A 190 17.09 -8.17 8.62
CA TYR A 190 18.08 -8.77 9.51
C TYR A 190 18.35 -10.22 9.10
N PRO A 191 19.24 -10.45 8.11
CA PRO A 191 19.47 -11.78 7.54
C PRO A 191 19.91 -12.85 8.54
N GLY A 192 20.50 -12.45 9.65
CA GLY A 192 20.90 -13.36 10.74
C GLY A 192 19.76 -13.79 11.67
N LEU A 193 18.54 -13.26 11.49
CA LEU A 193 17.39 -13.63 12.30
C LEU A 193 16.72 -14.91 11.76
N LEU A 194 16.79 -15.98 12.55
CA LEU A 194 16.29 -17.30 12.19
C LEU A 194 15.26 -17.78 13.22
N GLY A 195 14.08 -18.12 12.71
CA GLY A 195 13.02 -18.73 13.54
C GLY A 195 12.47 -17.80 14.63
N GLY A 196 11.62 -18.36 15.49
CA GLY A 196 10.97 -17.65 16.57
C GLY A 196 9.63 -17.01 16.21
N ALA A 197 8.91 -16.61 17.25
CA ALA A 197 7.65 -15.89 17.15
C ALA A 197 7.87 -14.38 17.39
N LEU A 198 7.17 -13.57 16.62
CA LEU A 198 7.11 -12.12 16.75
C LEU A 198 5.68 -11.72 17.07
N SER A 199 5.50 -10.90 18.09
CA SER A 199 4.20 -10.31 18.41
C SER A 199 4.40 -8.87 18.89
N GLY A 200 3.36 -8.06 18.77
CA GLY A 200 3.45 -6.70 19.28
C GLY A 200 2.14 -5.93 19.10
N GLU A 201 2.14 -4.77 19.71
CA GLU A 201 1.10 -3.78 19.55
C GLU A 201 1.76 -2.41 19.42
N VAL A 202 1.42 -1.71 18.35
CA VAL A 202 1.97 -0.38 18.05
C VAL A 202 0.85 0.58 17.70
N GLU A 203 1.02 1.81 18.13
CA GLU A 203 0.21 2.94 17.69
C GLU A 203 1.05 3.76 16.71
N VAL A 204 0.50 3.96 15.52
CA VAL A 204 1.12 4.75 14.45
C VAL A 204 0.27 5.99 14.25
N GLY A 205 0.86 7.15 14.34
CA GLY A 205 0.13 8.41 14.19
C GLY A 205 1.05 9.60 13.97
N PRO A 206 0.51 10.82 14.00
CA PRO A 206 1.28 12.05 13.76
C PRO A 206 2.44 12.27 14.72
N LYS A 207 2.42 11.62 15.88
CA LYS A 207 3.49 11.68 16.89
C LYS A 207 4.59 10.63 16.69
N GLY A 208 4.48 9.82 15.64
CA GLY A 208 5.39 8.71 15.34
C GLY A 208 4.79 7.34 15.64
N VAL A 209 5.66 6.39 15.92
CA VAL A 209 5.32 5.00 16.28
C VAL A 209 5.62 4.80 17.75
N LEU A 210 4.61 4.38 18.50
CA LEU A 210 4.71 4.08 19.93
C LEU A 210 4.20 2.67 20.16
N GLY A 211 4.88 1.88 21.00
CA GLY A 211 4.36 0.54 21.31
C GLY A 211 5.42 -0.44 21.77
N ARG A 212 5.10 -1.71 21.64
CA ARG A 212 5.95 -2.81 22.08
C ARG A 212 5.96 -3.92 21.05
N ALA A 213 7.14 -4.46 20.80
CA ALA A 213 7.32 -5.67 20.01
C ALA A 213 8.11 -6.68 20.82
N ARG A 214 7.70 -7.95 20.80
CA ARG A 214 8.30 -9.04 21.54
C ARG A 214 8.69 -10.16 20.59
N VAL A 215 9.89 -10.68 20.79
CA VAL A 215 10.42 -11.86 20.10
C VAL A 215 10.56 -12.98 21.12
N GLU A 216 10.10 -14.17 20.77
CA GLU A 216 10.21 -15.36 21.58
C GLU A 216 10.78 -16.54 20.79
N GLY A 217 11.71 -17.27 21.42
CA GLY A 217 12.28 -18.48 20.83
C GLY A 217 13.05 -18.25 19.54
N GLY A 218 13.54 -17.04 19.32
CA GLY A 218 14.31 -16.69 18.14
C GLY A 218 15.70 -17.35 18.13
N ALA A 219 16.31 -17.37 16.96
CA ALA A 219 17.72 -17.68 16.81
C ALA A 219 18.38 -16.56 15.99
N VAL A 220 19.62 -16.24 16.33
CA VAL A 220 20.43 -15.25 15.62
C VAL A 220 21.71 -15.93 15.17
N GLU A 221 22.02 -15.83 13.89
CA GLU A 221 23.28 -16.27 13.33
C GLU A 221 24.18 -15.07 13.03
N LEU A 222 25.33 -15.04 13.67
CA LEU A 222 26.33 -13.98 13.53
C LEU A 222 27.68 -14.63 13.22
N VAL A 223 28.23 -14.40 12.05
CA VAL A 223 29.60 -14.79 11.65
C VAL A 223 29.98 -16.19 12.11
N GLY A 224 29.14 -17.20 11.80
CA GLY A 224 29.40 -18.61 12.14
C GLY A 224 29.00 -19.05 13.56
N PHE A 225 28.41 -18.17 14.35
CA PHE A 225 27.82 -18.50 15.64
C PHE A 225 26.30 -18.45 15.57
N ARG A 226 25.65 -19.50 16.07
CA ARG A 226 24.21 -19.55 16.23
C ARG A 226 23.81 -19.45 17.69
N LEU A 227 23.10 -18.38 18.05
CA LEU A 227 22.48 -18.22 19.34
C LEU A 227 21.02 -18.61 19.21
N SER A 228 20.55 -19.58 20.00
CA SER A 228 19.15 -20.03 20.04
C SER A 228 18.50 -19.60 21.35
N GLY A 229 17.15 -19.55 21.34
CA GLY A 229 16.39 -19.12 22.51
C GLY A 229 16.47 -17.61 22.78
N VAL A 230 16.82 -16.84 21.78
CA VAL A 230 16.85 -15.38 21.90
C VAL A 230 15.44 -14.85 22.05
N GLY A 231 15.21 -14.11 23.12
CA GLY A 231 13.96 -13.42 23.39
C GLY A 231 14.22 -12.02 23.92
N GLY A 232 13.30 -11.11 23.63
CA GLY A 232 13.41 -9.74 24.10
C GLY A 232 12.17 -8.92 23.77
N GLU A 233 12.04 -7.81 24.46
CA GLU A 233 11.00 -6.80 24.23
C GLU A 233 11.69 -5.49 23.83
N VAL A 234 11.20 -4.90 22.74
CA VAL A 234 11.60 -3.57 22.30
C VAL A 234 10.44 -2.63 22.53
N ARG A 235 10.70 -1.51 23.17
CA ARG A 235 9.75 -0.39 23.27
C ARG A 235 10.12 0.64 22.22
N LEU A 236 9.13 1.01 21.44
CA LEU A 236 9.23 1.96 20.35
C LEU A 236 8.65 3.30 20.77
#